data_d0982997fd60860a8ff6dc10d9d6b04a
#
_entry.id   d0982997fd60860a8ff6dc10d9d6b04a
#
_cell.length_a   1.000
_cell.length_b   1.000
_cell.length_c   1.000
_cell.angle_alpha   90.00
_cell.angle_beta   90.00
_cell.angle_gamma   90.00
#
_symmetry.space_group_name_H-M   'P 1'
#
loop_
_entity.id
_entity.type
_entity.pdbx_description
1 polymer ?
#
loop_
_entity_poly.entity_id
_entity_poly.type
_entity_poly.pdbx_seq_one_letter_code
_entity_poly.pdbx_strand_id
1 'polypeptide(L)'
;AWGTQNRETALRKVEGSHFEIKVLDGLANVYLAMAAIVAAGTNGVKGNEKLVSGDCLKDPANLNDEEREELGIKIGLPKDLPTALGTLEGDEDLINLLGKDLVIRYVATKRGELDMFNGMEEAELKTWTIERY
;
A
#
# COMPACT_ATOMS: atom_id res chain seq x y z
N ALA A 1 1.86 10.42 -0.39
CA ALA A 1 1.12 11.69 -0.45
C ALA A 1 -0.37 11.45 -0.57
N TRP A 2 -1.17 12.39 -0.07
CA TRP A 2 -2.58 12.53 -0.37
C TRP A 2 -2.82 13.87 -1.06
N GLY A 3 -3.94 14.03 -1.78
CA GLY A 3 -4.24 15.31 -2.43
C GLY A 3 -5.71 15.46 -2.79
N THR A 4 -6.23 16.69 -2.61
CA THR A 4 -7.60 17.05 -3.00
C THR A 4 -7.70 17.15 -4.52
N GLN A 5 -8.60 16.36 -5.11
CA GLN A 5 -8.81 16.24 -6.56
C GLN A 5 -7.56 15.83 -7.36
N ASN A 6 -6.48 15.41 -6.70
CA ASN A 6 -5.23 15.06 -7.33
C ASN A 6 -5.20 13.57 -7.70
N ARG A 7 -5.22 13.26 -9.00
CA ARG A 7 -5.21 11.89 -9.51
C ARG A 7 -3.84 11.21 -9.46
N GLU A 8 -2.77 11.98 -9.22
CA GLU A 8 -1.40 11.47 -9.17
C GLU A 8 -0.97 11.06 -7.75
N THR A 9 -1.78 11.36 -6.73
CA THR A 9 -1.49 10.95 -5.35
C THR A 9 -1.99 9.53 -5.05
N ALA A 10 -1.32 8.86 -4.12
CA ALA A 10 -1.68 7.53 -3.63
C ALA A 10 -3.08 7.50 -2.97
N LEU A 11 -3.44 8.57 -2.29
CA LEU A 11 -4.75 8.80 -1.70
C LEU A 11 -5.32 10.11 -2.25
N ARG A 12 -6.42 10.03 -2.97
CA ARG A 12 -7.14 11.18 -3.50
C ARG A 12 -8.36 11.49 -2.65
N LYS A 13 -8.47 12.72 -2.15
CA LYS A 13 -9.73 13.23 -1.61
C LYS A 13 -10.57 13.77 -2.78
N VAL A 14 -11.74 13.19 -3.02
CA VAL A 14 -12.63 13.62 -4.09
C VAL A 14 -13.52 14.73 -3.59
N GLU A 15 -14.42 14.46 -2.64
CA GLU A 15 -15.32 15.42 -2.02
C GLU A 15 -15.83 14.88 -0.67
N GLY A 16 -16.13 15.77 0.27
CA GLY A 16 -16.69 15.38 1.58
C GLY A 16 -15.89 14.26 2.23
N SER A 17 -16.53 13.11 2.45
CA SER A 17 -15.91 11.88 2.98
C SER A 17 -15.57 10.85 1.90
N HIS A 18 -15.57 11.22 0.63
CA HIS A 18 -15.23 10.36 -0.48
C HIS A 18 -13.73 10.42 -0.77
N PHE A 19 -13.07 9.27 -0.65
CA PHE A 19 -11.65 9.10 -0.92
C PHE A 19 -11.42 7.93 -1.87
N GLU A 20 -10.38 8.03 -2.69
CA GLU A 20 -9.87 6.96 -3.56
C GLU A 20 -8.49 6.54 -3.08
N ILE A 21 -8.31 5.26 -2.76
CA ILE A 21 -7.00 4.65 -2.49
C ILE A 21 -6.53 3.98 -3.77
N LYS A 22 -5.38 4.40 -4.30
CA LYS A 22 -4.90 3.98 -5.62
C LYS A 22 -3.65 3.10 -5.57
N VAL A 23 -3.29 2.62 -4.40
CA VAL A 23 -2.06 1.83 -4.18
C VAL A 23 -2.30 0.32 -4.19
N LEU A 24 -3.53 -0.11 -4.42
CA LEU A 24 -3.85 -1.52 -4.49
C LEU A 24 -3.51 -2.08 -5.87
N ASP A 25 -2.86 -3.24 -5.89
CA ASP A 25 -2.70 -4.07 -7.07
C ASP A 25 -4.06 -4.58 -7.55
N GLY A 26 -4.26 -4.65 -8.88
CA GLY A 26 -5.52 -5.12 -9.47
C GLY A 26 -5.85 -6.58 -9.16
N LEU A 27 -4.85 -7.38 -8.78
CA LEU A 27 -4.96 -8.79 -8.39
C LEU A 27 -4.95 -8.98 -6.86
N ALA A 28 -4.94 -7.90 -6.09
CA ALA A 28 -4.94 -7.97 -4.64
C ALA A 28 -6.21 -8.65 -4.12
N ASN A 29 -6.05 -9.46 -3.06
CA ASN A 29 -7.21 -9.96 -2.32
C ASN A 29 -7.93 -8.79 -1.65
N VAL A 30 -9.10 -8.41 -2.19
CA VAL A 30 -9.87 -7.25 -1.74
C VAL A 30 -10.27 -7.34 -0.27
N TYR A 31 -10.54 -8.53 0.24
CA TYR A 31 -10.94 -8.72 1.65
C TYR A 31 -9.78 -8.41 2.60
N LEU A 32 -8.57 -8.90 2.30
CA LEU A 32 -7.38 -8.61 3.08
C LEU A 32 -6.98 -7.13 2.98
N ALA A 33 -7.04 -6.57 1.78
CA ALA A 33 -6.75 -5.16 1.56
C ALA A 33 -7.70 -4.25 2.34
N MET A 34 -9.02 -4.51 2.27
CA MET A 34 -10.02 -3.75 3.01
C MET A 34 -9.87 -3.94 4.52
N ALA A 35 -9.56 -5.16 4.99
CA ALA A 35 -9.29 -5.41 6.40
C ALA A 35 -8.12 -4.55 6.91
N ALA A 36 -7.02 -4.50 6.17
CA ALA A 36 -5.85 -3.69 6.53
C ALA A 36 -6.18 -2.18 6.56
N ILE A 37 -6.87 -1.66 5.53
CA ILE A 37 -7.27 -0.26 5.45
C ILE A 37 -8.18 0.13 6.62
N VAL A 38 -9.21 -0.70 6.89
CA VAL A 38 -10.17 -0.43 7.99
C VAL A 38 -9.50 -0.55 9.34
N ALA A 39 -8.62 -1.54 9.54
CA ALA A 39 -7.87 -1.73 10.77
C ALA A 39 -6.98 -0.53 11.06
N ALA A 40 -6.14 -0.12 10.10
CA ALA A 40 -5.26 1.03 10.23
C ALA A 40 -6.04 2.33 10.46
N GLY A 41 -7.07 2.60 9.65
CA GLY A 41 -7.91 3.79 9.79
C GLY A 41 -8.64 3.85 11.13
N THR A 42 -9.18 2.73 11.60
CA THR A 42 -9.84 2.65 12.92
C THR A 42 -8.85 2.87 14.05
N ASN A 43 -7.62 2.35 13.93
CA ASN A 43 -6.55 2.57 14.91
C ASN A 43 -6.19 4.04 15.01
N GLY A 44 -5.99 4.72 13.88
CA GLY A 44 -5.70 6.16 13.83
C GLY A 44 -6.81 7.00 14.47
N VAL A 45 -8.08 6.68 14.19
CA VAL A 45 -9.23 7.35 14.81
C VAL A 45 -9.26 7.12 16.33
N LYS A 46 -9.06 5.88 16.79
CA LYS A 46 -9.03 5.55 18.23
C LYS A 46 -7.84 6.21 18.94
N GLY A 47 -6.69 6.28 18.27
CA GLY A 47 -5.49 6.96 18.75
C GLY A 47 -5.58 8.49 18.71
N ASN A 48 -6.66 9.04 18.13
CA ASN A 48 -6.81 10.48 17.88
C ASN A 48 -5.58 11.07 17.14
N GLU A 49 -5.08 10.29 16.18
CA GLU A 49 -3.93 10.69 15.37
C GLU A 49 -4.25 11.93 14.54
N LYS A 50 -3.30 12.85 14.51
CA LYS A 50 -3.45 14.07 13.71
C LYS A 50 -2.87 13.87 12.32
N LEU A 51 -3.55 14.41 11.32
CA LEU A 51 -3.01 14.49 9.98
C LEU A 51 -1.83 15.46 9.96
N VAL A 52 -0.63 14.93 9.73
CA VAL A 52 0.63 15.71 9.71
C VAL A 52 1.11 16.04 8.30
N SER A 53 0.61 15.33 7.28
CA SER A 53 0.96 15.58 5.88
C SER A 53 0.04 16.61 5.24
N GLY A 54 0.62 17.48 4.40
CA GLY A 54 -0.09 18.51 3.66
C GLY A 54 -0.86 17.98 2.46
N ASP A 55 -1.77 18.83 1.93
CA ASP A 55 -2.55 18.55 0.71
C ASP A 55 -1.65 18.75 -0.53
N CYS A 56 -1.31 17.68 -1.20
CA CYS A 56 -0.44 17.69 -2.37
C CYS A 56 -1.27 17.97 -3.64
N LEU A 57 -1.21 19.20 -4.11
CA LEU A 57 -1.95 19.65 -5.31
C LEU A 57 -1.16 19.48 -6.60
N LYS A 58 0.16 19.23 -6.52
CA LYS A 58 1.03 18.95 -7.65
C LYS A 58 1.20 17.42 -7.85
N ASP A 59 1.68 17.01 -9.01
CA ASP A 59 2.15 15.65 -9.23
C ASP A 59 3.30 15.35 -8.25
N PRO A 60 3.16 14.34 -7.36
CA PRO A 60 4.21 13.99 -6.40
C PRO A 60 5.54 13.60 -7.02
N ALA A 61 5.54 13.15 -8.30
CA ALA A 61 6.76 12.81 -9.03
C ALA A 61 7.62 14.04 -9.35
N ASN A 62 6.98 15.21 -9.46
CA ASN A 62 7.63 16.48 -9.82
C ASN A 62 7.97 17.36 -8.61
N LEU A 63 7.77 16.87 -7.38
CA LEU A 63 8.15 17.60 -6.16
C LEU A 63 9.67 17.52 -5.94
N ASN A 64 10.29 18.65 -5.64
CA ASN A 64 11.66 18.69 -5.12
C ASN A 64 11.70 18.30 -3.62
N ASP A 65 12.90 18.20 -3.05
CA ASP A 65 13.09 17.74 -1.68
C ASP A 65 12.49 18.72 -0.64
N GLU A 66 12.58 20.02 -0.90
CA GLU A 66 12.02 21.07 -0.03
C GLU A 66 10.48 20.97 0.00
N GLU A 67 9.85 20.85 -1.18
CA GLU A 67 8.39 20.70 -1.30
C GLU A 67 7.89 19.39 -0.64
N ARG A 68 8.69 18.31 -0.71
CA ARG A 68 8.37 17.04 -0.01
C ARG A 68 8.43 17.20 1.50
N GLU A 69 9.43 17.90 2.00
CA GLU A 69 9.58 18.16 3.42
C GLU A 69 8.44 19.05 3.96
N GLU A 70 8.10 20.12 3.26
CA GLU A 70 6.97 21.01 3.60
C GLU A 70 5.64 20.26 3.65
N LEU A 71 5.43 19.30 2.73
CA LEU A 71 4.23 18.46 2.70
C LEU A 71 4.29 17.27 3.67
N GLY A 72 5.41 17.09 4.40
CA GLY A 72 5.59 15.97 5.31
C GLY A 72 5.71 14.61 4.61
N ILE A 73 6.12 14.58 3.34
CA ILE A 73 6.29 13.37 2.54
C ILE A 73 7.70 12.81 2.79
N LYS A 74 7.81 11.88 3.74
CA LYS A 74 9.11 11.34 4.19
C LYS A 74 9.45 9.98 3.59
N ILE A 75 8.44 9.20 3.23
CA ILE A 75 8.61 7.80 2.84
C ILE A 75 7.93 7.57 1.48
N GLY A 76 8.63 6.91 0.56
CA GLY A 76 8.08 6.42 -0.68
C GLY A 76 7.31 5.12 -0.51
N LEU A 77 6.40 4.84 -1.43
CA LEU A 77 5.75 3.53 -1.50
C LEU A 77 6.78 2.46 -1.88
N PRO A 78 6.62 1.20 -1.42
CA PRO A 78 7.44 0.09 -1.87
C PRO A 78 7.42 -0.03 -3.40
N LYS A 79 8.59 -0.29 -3.99
CA LYS A 79 8.74 -0.38 -5.45
C LYS A 79 8.44 -1.78 -6.00
N ASP A 80 8.50 -2.77 -5.15
CA ASP A 80 8.33 -4.18 -5.48
C ASP A 80 7.72 -4.97 -4.33
N LEU A 81 7.26 -6.17 -4.61
CA LEU A 81 6.64 -7.04 -3.62
C LEU A 81 7.60 -7.46 -2.49
N PRO A 82 8.88 -7.80 -2.73
CA PRO A 82 9.82 -8.08 -1.64
C PRO A 82 9.95 -6.94 -0.63
N THR A 83 10.07 -5.69 -1.12
CA THR A 83 10.14 -4.51 -0.27
C THR A 83 8.83 -4.29 0.50
N ALA A 84 7.68 -4.48 -0.15
CA ALA A 84 6.38 -4.37 0.51
C ALA A 84 6.19 -5.41 1.62
N LEU A 85 6.59 -6.67 1.38
CA LEU A 85 6.55 -7.72 2.40
C LEU A 85 7.49 -7.43 3.58
N GLY A 86 8.69 -6.93 3.31
CA GLY A 86 9.62 -6.50 4.37
C GLY A 86 9.07 -5.36 5.20
N THR A 87 8.39 -4.40 4.58
CA THR A 87 7.71 -3.31 5.29
C THR A 87 6.58 -3.84 6.19
N LEU A 88 5.77 -4.77 5.69
CA LEU A 88 4.71 -5.40 6.48
C LEU A 88 5.26 -6.18 7.68
N GLU A 89 6.36 -6.91 7.51
CA GLU A 89 7.02 -7.65 8.60
C GLU A 89 7.61 -6.75 9.68
N GLY A 90 7.94 -5.51 9.35
CA GLY A 90 8.43 -4.50 10.30
C GLY A 90 7.33 -3.65 10.95
N ASP A 91 6.08 -3.76 10.52
CA ASP A 91 4.96 -2.97 11.04
C ASP A 91 4.24 -3.71 12.18
N GLU A 92 4.77 -3.56 13.40
CA GLU A 92 4.23 -4.22 14.60
C GLU A 92 2.76 -3.82 14.86
N ASP A 93 2.38 -2.58 14.59
CA ASP A 93 1.03 -2.09 14.81
C ASP A 93 0.04 -2.79 13.87
N LEU A 94 0.34 -2.83 12.57
CA LEU A 94 -0.50 -3.50 11.60
C LEU A 94 -0.56 -5.03 11.84
N ILE A 95 0.58 -5.65 12.20
CA ILE A 95 0.64 -7.07 12.58
C ILE A 95 -0.28 -7.37 13.75
N ASN A 96 -0.28 -6.54 14.79
CA ASN A 96 -1.15 -6.71 15.96
C ASN A 96 -2.63 -6.51 15.61
N LEU A 97 -2.94 -5.57 14.72
CA LEU A 97 -4.32 -5.31 14.28
C LEU A 97 -4.90 -6.43 13.41
N LEU A 98 -4.10 -7.01 12.53
CA LEU A 98 -4.54 -8.08 11.61
C LEU A 98 -4.42 -9.47 12.23
N GLY A 99 -3.60 -9.62 13.24
CA GLY A 99 -3.25 -10.90 13.86
C GLY A 99 -1.97 -11.52 13.26
N LYS A 100 -1.03 -11.81 14.13
CA LYS A 100 0.31 -12.31 13.77
C LYS A 100 0.30 -13.54 12.88
N ASP A 101 -0.56 -14.51 13.19
CA ASP A 101 -0.66 -15.76 12.43
C ASP A 101 -1.12 -15.52 10.98
N LEU A 102 -2.06 -14.59 10.77
CA LEU A 102 -2.52 -14.22 9.44
C LEU A 102 -1.38 -13.59 8.64
N VAL A 103 -0.66 -12.64 9.23
CA VAL A 103 0.45 -11.94 8.55
C VAL A 103 1.58 -12.93 8.20
N ILE A 104 1.98 -13.80 9.13
CA ILE A 104 3.00 -14.83 8.87
C ILE A 104 2.61 -15.72 7.68
N ARG A 105 1.37 -16.20 7.66
CA ARG A 105 0.88 -17.06 6.56
C ARG A 105 0.82 -16.30 5.23
N TYR A 106 0.34 -15.07 5.24
CA TYR A 106 0.28 -14.23 4.06
C TYR A 106 1.68 -13.98 3.46
N VAL A 107 2.63 -13.57 4.30
CA VAL A 107 4.02 -13.32 3.88
C VAL A 107 4.67 -14.60 3.34
N ALA A 108 4.50 -15.73 4.04
CA ALA A 108 5.04 -17.01 3.59
C ALA A 108 4.47 -17.44 2.23
N THR A 109 3.16 -17.27 2.02
CA THR A 109 2.50 -17.57 0.75
C THR A 109 3.05 -16.68 -0.38
N LYS A 110 3.15 -15.37 -0.15
CA LYS A 110 3.65 -14.43 -1.16
C LYS A 110 5.12 -14.62 -1.49
N ARG A 111 5.94 -15.01 -0.52
CA ARG A 111 7.35 -15.39 -0.78
C ARG A 111 7.45 -16.66 -1.59
N GLY A 112 6.63 -17.68 -1.28
CA GLY A 112 6.58 -18.90 -2.07
C GLY A 112 6.12 -18.67 -3.52
N GLU A 113 5.15 -17.75 -3.74
CA GLU A 113 4.76 -17.31 -5.09
C GLU A 113 5.93 -16.63 -5.82
N LEU A 114 6.66 -15.73 -5.15
CA LEU A 114 7.85 -15.08 -5.73
C LEU A 114 8.93 -16.07 -6.13
N ASP A 115 9.22 -17.04 -5.27
CA ASP A 115 10.23 -18.08 -5.55
C ASP A 115 9.81 -18.91 -6.76
N MET A 116 8.53 -19.26 -6.86
CA MET A 116 7.98 -19.97 -8.01
C MET A 116 8.10 -19.14 -9.29
N PHE A 117 7.73 -17.85 -9.25
CA PHE A 117 7.77 -16.96 -10.41
C PHE A 117 9.20 -16.70 -10.90
N ASN A 118 10.17 -16.58 -9.99
CA ASN A 118 11.58 -16.40 -10.33
C ASN A 118 12.17 -17.60 -11.11
N GLY A 119 11.54 -18.77 -11.02
CA GLY A 119 11.92 -19.98 -11.77
C GLY A 119 11.23 -20.14 -13.12
N MET A 120 10.29 -19.24 -13.48
CA MET A 120 9.52 -19.32 -14.73
C MET A 120 10.12 -18.43 -15.80
N GLU A 121 10.03 -18.88 -17.06
CA GLU A 121 10.26 -18.03 -18.21
C GLU A 121 9.11 -17.02 -18.37
N GLU A 122 9.38 -15.83 -18.94
CA GLU A 122 8.40 -14.73 -19.06
C GLU A 122 7.08 -15.16 -19.73
N ALA A 123 7.16 -15.96 -20.80
CA ALA A 123 5.99 -16.46 -21.51
C ALA A 123 5.16 -17.42 -20.65
N GLU A 124 5.82 -18.27 -19.87
CA GLU A 124 5.17 -19.20 -18.94
C GLU A 124 4.48 -18.44 -17.81
N LEU A 125 5.19 -17.49 -17.19
CA LEU A 125 4.66 -16.63 -16.13
C LEU A 125 3.41 -15.87 -16.60
N LYS A 126 3.47 -15.30 -17.80
CA LYS A 126 2.31 -14.60 -18.40
C LYS A 126 1.11 -15.52 -18.56
N THR A 127 1.30 -16.71 -19.11
CA THR A 127 0.23 -17.69 -19.29
C THR A 127 -0.34 -18.12 -17.95
N TRP A 128 0.54 -18.45 -16.99
CA TRP A 128 0.16 -18.88 -15.65
C TRP A 128 -0.69 -17.80 -14.94
N THR A 129 -0.30 -16.53 -15.06
CA THR A 129 -1.01 -15.40 -14.44
C THR A 129 -2.41 -15.23 -15.07
N ILE A 130 -2.52 -15.25 -16.41
CA ILE A 130 -3.80 -15.08 -17.13
C ILE A 130 -4.79 -16.22 -16.80
N GLU A 131 -4.30 -17.44 -16.59
CA GLU A 131 -5.17 -18.59 -16.32
C GLU A 131 -5.72 -18.61 -14.88
N ARG A 132 -5.12 -17.89 -13.94
CA ARG A 132 -5.44 -17.96 -12.49
C ARG A 132 -6.01 -16.68 -11.90
N TYR A 133 -5.81 -15.58 -12.58
CA TYR A 133 -6.30 -14.26 -12.21
C TYR A 133 -7.05 -13.60 -13.39
#